data_33fcde476ead6b97a4d8a9adde109bfc
#
_entry.id   33fcde476ead6b97a4d8a9adde109bfc
#
_cell.length_a   1.000
_cell.length_b   1.000
_cell.length_c   1.000
_cell.angle_alpha   90.00
_cell.angle_beta   90.00
_cell.angle_gamma   90.00
#
_symmetry.space_group_name_H-M   'P 1'
#
loop_
_entity.id
_entity.type
_entity.pdbx_description
1 polymer ?
#
loop_
_entity_poly.entity_id
_entity_poly.type
_entity_poly.pdbx_seq_one_letter_code
_entity_poly.pdbx_strand_id
1 'polypeptide(L)'
;MDTEPLAGWNAESLAAMPTYYIMDAAHSMPEAVAEAMPATEAPWLTDAELAVYAGEYARTGFQGGLQWYRTRTSGLYQAEQEIFAGKTIDIPAIFFSGAADWGVQQVPGALAKMRTTCPRMGEIALIPGAGHWVQQEQPEATVAMLLNFLAAG
;
A
#
# COMPACT_ATOMS: atom_id res chain seq x y z
N MET A 1 -0.57 3.69 15.16
CA MET A 1 -0.92 5.14 15.10
C MET A 1 -1.38 5.39 13.69
N ASP A 2 -2.58 5.95 13.52
CA ASP A 2 -3.11 6.21 12.18
C ASP A 2 -2.28 7.29 11.49
N THR A 3 -2.19 7.19 10.17
CA THR A 3 -1.41 8.14 9.35
C THR A 3 -2.28 9.33 8.96
N GLU A 4 -1.64 10.49 8.80
CA GLU A 4 -2.30 11.70 8.34
C GLU A 4 -1.89 12.01 6.90
N PRO A 5 -2.77 12.65 6.10
CA PRO A 5 -2.43 13.05 4.74
C PRO A 5 -1.21 13.98 4.72
N LEU A 6 -0.30 13.74 3.78
CA LEU A 6 0.81 14.65 3.54
C LEU A 6 0.29 16.01 3.05
N ALA A 7 0.94 17.10 3.49
CA ALA A 7 0.61 18.45 3.04
C ALA A 7 0.94 18.68 1.55
N GLY A 8 1.85 17.88 1.00
CA GLY A 8 2.23 17.95 -0.41
C GLY A 8 3.23 16.85 -0.77
N TRP A 9 3.53 16.73 -2.06
CA TRP A 9 4.58 15.86 -2.57
C TRP A 9 5.88 16.67 -2.73
N ASN A 10 6.50 16.99 -1.61
CA ASN A 10 7.73 17.79 -1.54
C ASN A 10 8.69 17.20 -0.49
N ALA A 11 9.93 17.67 -0.49
CA ALA A 11 10.97 17.12 0.38
C ALA A 11 10.64 17.22 1.88
N GLU A 12 10.01 18.32 2.31
CA GLU A 12 9.64 18.52 3.71
C GLU A 12 8.57 17.53 4.16
N SER A 13 7.49 17.38 3.36
CA SER A 13 6.43 16.42 3.64
C SER A 13 6.93 14.98 3.59
N LEU A 14 7.80 14.64 2.63
CA LEU A 14 8.38 13.31 2.50
C LEU A 14 9.33 12.98 3.65
N ALA A 15 10.06 13.95 4.18
CA ALA A 15 10.94 13.77 5.34
C ALA A 15 10.18 13.46 6.64
N ALA A 16 8.87 13.75 6.69
CA ALA A 16 8.02 13.36 7.82
C ALA A 16 7.58 11.89 7.79
N MET A 17 7.80 11.18 6.67
CA MET A 17 7.47 9.76 6.55
C MET A 17 8.53 8.89 7.24
N PRO A 18 8.13 7.70 7.72
CA PRO A 18 9.09 6.75 8.30
C PRO A 18 10.21 6.38 7.32
N THR A 19 11.41 6.14 7.85
CA THR A 19 12.59 5.77 7.04
C THR A 19 12.41 4.46 6.28
N TYR A 20 11.59 3.54 6.76
CA TYR A 20 11.26 2.31 6.01
C TYR A 20 10.38 2.58 4.78
N TYR A 21 9.75 3.74 4.68
CA TYR A 21 8.93 4.16 3.55
C TYR A 21 9.70 5.03 2.56
N ILE A 22 10.38 6.05 3.08
CA ILE A 22 11.27 6.94 2.33
C ILE A 22 12.68 6.76 2.90
N MET A 23 13.42 5.83 2.31
CA MET A 23 14.77 5.48 2.77
C MET A 23 15.79 6.53 2.35
N ASP A 24 16.75 6.81 3.25
CA ASP A 24 17.95 7.54 2.88
C ASP A 24 18.72 6.75 1.81
N ALA A 25 19.11 7.42 0.74
CA ALA A 25 19.88 6.80 -0.35
C ALA A 25 21.27 6.28 0.09
N ALA A 26 21.77 6.77 1.22
CA ALA A 26 23.03 6.30 1.81
C ALA A 26 22.88 5.03 2.65
N HIS A 27 21.64 4.70 3.07
CA HIS A 27 21.38 3.53 3.90
C HIS A 27 21.14 2.28 3.07
N SER A 28 21.65 1.16 3.57
CA SER A 28 21.21 -0.15 3.12
C SER A 28 19.83 -0.50 3.70
N MET A 29 19.14 -1.48 3.13
CA MET A 29 17.86 -1.94 3.63
C MET A 29 17.90 -2.36 5.12
N PRO A 30 18.90 -3.14 5.59
CA PRO A 30 19.01 -3.47 7.02
C PRO A 30 19.12 -2.24 7.93
N GLU A 31 19.86 -1.22 7.52
CA GLU A 31 20.01 0.02 8.29
C GLU A 31 18.69 0.80 8.37
N ALA A 32 18.02 1.02 7.24
CA ALA A 32 16.75 1.73 7.19
C ALA A 32 15.65 1.02 7.98
N VAL A 33 15.59 -0.32 7.92
CA VAL A 33 14.59 -1.11 8.65
C VAL A 33 14.90 -1.17 10.14
N ALA A 34 16.17 -1.23 10.54
CA ALA A 34 16.56 -1.31 11.95
C ALA A 34 16.07 -0.10 12.77
N GLU A 35 16.01 1.07 12.16
CA GLU A 35 15.49 2.28 12.81
C GLU A 35 13.97 2.22 13.07
N ALA A 36 13.26 1.47 12.25
CA ALA A 36 11.80 1.38 12.30
C ALA A 36 11.29 0.07 12.93
N MET A 37 12.20 -0.81 13.39
CA MET A 37 11.79 -2.09 13.96
C MET A 37 10.88 -1.87 15.19
N PRO A 38 9.68 -2.46 15.18
CA PRO A 38 8.80 -2.38 16.33
C PRO A 38 9.43 -3.11 17.53
N ALA A 39 9.16 -2.61 18.73
CA ALA A 39 9.61 -3.24 19.97
C ALA A 39 8.89 -4.58 20.26
N THR A 40 7.86 -4.90 19.51
CA THR A 40 7.02 -6.09 19.68
C THR A 40 6.86 -6.83 18.35
N GLU A 41 6.73 -8.16 18.44
CA GLU A 41 6.40 -9.01 17.31
C GLU A 41 5.05 -8.61 16.69
N ALA A 42 4.92 -8.75 15.37
CA ALA A 42 3.67 -8.52 14.67
C ALA A 42 2.70 -9.69 14.97
N PRO A 43 1.61 -9.47 15.72
CA PRO A 43 0.73 -10.58 16.14
C PRO A 43 -0.01 -11.25 14.97
N TRP A 44 -0.03 -10.59 13.82
CA TRP A 44 -0.67 -11.05 12.58
C TRP A 44 0.27 -11.84 11.65
N LEU A 45 1.54 -12.01 12.02
CA LEU A 45 2.55 -12.72 11.23
C LEU A 45 3.32 -13.67 12.15
N THR A 46 2.99 -14.95 12.11
CA THR A 46 3.69 -15.99 12.85
C THR A 46 5.03 -16.34 12.21
N ASP A 47 5.94 -16.93 12.98
CA ASP A 47 7.22 -17.42 12.45
C ASP A 47 7.04 -18.43 11.31
N ALA A 48 5.99 -19.26 11.38
CA ALA A 48 5.68 -20.23 10.33
C ALA A 48 5.27 -19.55 9.03
N GLU A 49 4.46 -18.50 9.10
CA GLU A 49 4.06 -17.69 7.93
C GLU A 49 5.25 -16.91 7.38
N LEU A 50 6.07 -16.32 8.25
CA LEU A 50 7.30 -15.63 7.84
C LEU A 50 8.26 -16.58 7.12
N ALA A 51 8.38 -17.84 7.57
CA ALA A 51 9.20 -18.86 6.92
C ALA A 51 8.72 -19.19 5.50
N VAL A 52 7.42 -19.10 5.21
CA VAL A 52 6.87 -19.26 3.84
C VAL A 52 7.38 -18.11 2.94
N TYR A 53 7.27 -16.85 3.39
CA TYR A 53 7.82 -15.72 2.63
C TYR A 53 9.32 -15.87 2.40
N ALA A 54 10.07 -16.16 3.46
CA ALA A 54 11.53 -16.34 3.37
C ALA A 54 11.90 -17.47 2.39
N GLY A 55 11.21 -18.60 2.45
CA GLY A 55 11.42 -19.73 1.54
C GLY A 55 11.14 -19.40 0.08
N GLU A 56 10.03 -18.69 -0.21
CA GLU A 56 9.69 -18.29 -1.56
C GLU A 56 10.69 -17.27 -2.13
N TYR A 57 11.08 -16.26 -1.36
CA TYR A 57 12.10 -15.31 -1.79
C TYR A 57 13.50 -15.92 -1.92
N ALA A 58 13.84 -16.90 -1.08
CA ALA A 58 15.08 -17.67 -1.25
C ALA A 58 15.09 -18.44 -2.57
N ARG A 59 13.94 -18.96 -2.99
CA ARG A 59 13.77 -19.72 -4.24
C ARG A 59 13.72 -18.82 -5.48
N THR A 60 12.99 -17.70 -5.43
CA THR A 60 12.69 -16.85 -6.59
C THR A 60 13.58 -15.61 -6.69
N GLY A 61 14.16 -15.18 -5.60
CA GLY A 61 14.78 -13.85 -5.47
C GLY A 61 13.76 -12.72 -5.50
N PHE A 62 14.25 -11.49 -5.35
CA PHE A 62 13.42 -10.28 -5.31
C PHE A 62 13.23 -9.62 -6.68
N GLN A 63 13.89 -10.09 -7.74
CA GLN A 63 13.92 -9.38 -9.03
C GLN A 63 12.53 -9.24 -9.67
N GLY A 64 11.68 -10.27 -9.55
CA GLY A 64 10.31 -10.21 -10.07
C GLY A 64 9.48 -9.08 -9.43
N GLY A 65 9.48 -9.00 -8.10
CA GLY A 65 8.80 -7.93 -7.36
C GLY A 65 9.37 -6.54 -7.66
N LEU A 66 10.69 -6.42 -7.75
CA LEU A 66 11.36 -5.16 -8.06
C LEU A 66 11.06 -4.65 -9.48
N GLN A 67 10.74 -5.51 -10.44
CA GLN A 67 10.38 -5.07 -11.79
C GLN A 67 9.09 -4.25 -11.81
N TRP A 68 8.16 -4.48 -10.90
CA TRP A 68 6.97 -3.63 -10.74
C TRP A 68 7.34 -2.15 -10.54
N TYR A 69 8.30 -1.88 -9.68
CA TYR A 69 8.78 -0.51 -9.43
C TYR A 69 9.61 0.03 -10.59
N ARG A 70 10.49 -0.79 -11.17
CA ARG A 70 11.37 -0.38 -12.26
C ARG A 70 10.61 0.00 -13.52
N THR A 71 9.53 -0.69 -13.86
CA THR A 71 8.67 -0.30 -14.99
C THR A 71 8.08 1.08 -14.83
N ARG A 72 7.75 1.49 -13.60
CA ARG A 72 7.21 2.82 -13.32
C ARG A 72 8.26 3.92 -13.28
N THR A 73 9.44 3.62 -12.76
CA THR A 73 10.50 4.61 -12.51
C THR A 73 11.46 4.79 -13.70
N SER A 74 11.57 3.80 -14.57
CA SER A 74 12.49 3.84 -15.72
C SER A 74 12.02 4.73 -16.88
N GLY A 75 10.70 4.99 -16.98
CA GLY A 75 10.09 5.67 -18.14
C GLY A 75 10.04 4.84 -19.42
N LEU A 76 10.65 3.65 -19.45
CA LEU A 76 10.75 2.82 -20.67
C LEU A 76 9.39 2.28 -21.16
N TYR A 77 8.42 2.13 -20.25
CA TYR A 77 7.12 1.51 -20.53
C TYR A 77 5.96 2.49 -20.27
N GLN A 78 6.22 3.79 -20.43
CA GLN A 78 5.25 4.83 -20.13
C GLN A 78 4.00 4.72 -21.04
N ALA A 79 4.20 4.47 -22.33
CA ALA A 79 3.11 4.34 -23.29
C ALA A 79 2.16 3.18 -22.94
N GLU A 80 2.70 2.04 -22.52
CA GLU A 80 1.94 0.86 -22.10
C GLU A 80 1.19 1.11 -20.78
N GLN A 81 1.77 1.86 -19.87
CA GLN A 81 1.13 2.23 -18.60
C GLN A 81 0.00 3.26 -18.80
N GLU A 82 0.10 4.10 -19.80
CA GLU A 82 -0.88 5.15 -20.10
C GLU A 82 -2.00 4.72 -21.05
N ILE A 83 -2.02 3.47 -21.50
CA ILE A 83 -2.99 2.98 -22.49
C ILE A 83 -4.46 3.18 -22.06
N PHE A 84 -4.72 3.25 -20.77
CA PHE A 84 -6.03 3.53 -20.16
C PHE A 84 -6.08 4.87 -19.43
N ALA A 85 -5.11 5.75 -19.65
CA ALA A 85 -5.10 7.06 -18.99
C ALA A 85 -6.37 7.84 -19.31
N GLY A 86 -7.00 8.38 -18.28
CA GLY A 86 -8.25 9.11 -18.39
C GLY A 86 -9.52 8.28 -18.54
N LYS A 87 -9.41 6.95 -18.64
CA LYS A 87 -10.57 6.08 -18.67
C LYS A 87 -11.20 5.94 -17.28
N THR A 88 -12.51 6.06 -17.20
CA THR A 88 -13.28 5.81 -15.98
C THR A 88 -13.52 4.33 -15.75
N ILE A 89 -13.70 3.96 -14.48
CA ILE A 89 -14.11 2.62 -14.04
C ILE A 89 -15.60 2.69 -13.69
N ASP A 90 -16.44 2.29 -14.65
CA ASP A 90 -17.90 2.48 -14.56
C ASP A 90 -18.65 1.30 -13.95
N ILE A 91 -17.94 0.34 -13.38
CA ILE A 91 -18.52 -0.77 -12.59
C ILE A 91 -18.54 -0.40 -11.09
N PRO A 92 -19.39 -1.09 -10.27
CA PRO A 92 -19.32 -0.92 -8.82
C PRO A 92 -17.91 -1.16 -8.31
N ALA A 93 -17.46 -0.31 -7.41
CA ALA A 93 -16.14 -0.39 -6.80
C ALA A 93 -16.18 0.02 -5.33
N ILE A 94 -15.31 -0.56 -4.52
CA ILE A 94 -15.00 -0.11 -3.16
C ILE A 94 -13.49 0.06 -3.03
N PHE A 95 -13.07 0.87 -2.08
CA PHE A 95 -11.68 0.97 -1.68
C PHE A 95 -11.57 0.85 -0.16
N PHE A 96 -10.64 0.04 0.30
CA PHE A 96 -10.27 0.03 1.71
C PHE A 96 -8.77 -0.23 1.88
N SER A 97 -8.22 0.29 2.97
CA SER A 97 -6.84 0.11 3.39
C SER A 97 -6.75 0.20 4.91
N GLY A 98 -5.59 -0.07 5.48
CA GLY A 98 -5.35 0.21 6.89
C GLY A 98 -5.25 1.71 7.17
N ALA A 99 -5.75 2.15 8.32
CA ALA A 99 -5.68 3.56 8.73
C ALA A 99 -4.24 4.02 9.03
N ALA A 100 -3.33 3.07 9.29
CA ALA A 100 -1.91 3.32 9.51
C ALA A 100 -1.05 3.10 8.24
N ASP A 101 -1.67 2.92 7.06
CA ASP A 101 -0.95 2.74 5.81
C ASP A 101 -0.54 4.08 5.19
N TRP A 102 0.75 4.37 5.21
CA TRP A 102 1.32 5.55 4.54
C TRP A 102 1.08 5.55 3.03
N GLY A 103 0.89 4.39 2.40
CA GLY A 103 0.57 4.27 0.98
C GLY A 103 -0.68 5.05 0.57
N VAL A 104 -1.65 5.16 1.48
CA VAL A 104 -2.90 5.89 1.26
C VAL A 104 -2.70 7.40 1.34
N GLN A 105 -1.78 7.86 2.18
CA GLN A 105 -1.59 9.27 2.51
C GLN A 105 -0.50 9.97 1.68
N GLN A 106 0.34 9.20 1.00
CA GLN A 106 1.51 9.74 0.29
C GLN A 106 1.16 10.65 -0.90
N VAL A 107 -0.04 10.53 -1.48
CA VAL A 107 -0.49 11.39 -2.59
C VAL A 107 -1.68 12.22 -2.13
N PRO A 108 -1.49 13.51 -1.85
CA PRO A 108 -2.56 14.40 -1.40
C PRO A 108 -3.76 14.40 -2.33
N GLY A 109 -4.95 14.21 -1.78
CA GLY A 109 -6.20 14.21 -2.52
C GLY A 109 -6.49 12.95 -3.36
N ALA A 110 -5.64 11.91 -3.31
CA ALA A 110 -5.82 10.69 -4.10
C ALA A 110 -7.17 10.01 -3.85
N LEU A 111 -7.59 9.88 -2.60
CA LEU A 111 -8.87 9.27 -2.24
C LEU A 111 -10.08 10.05 -2.80
N ALA A 112 -10.02 11.38 -2.73
CA ALA A 112 -11.06 12.23 -3.30
C ALA A 112 -11.11 12.10 -4.83
N LYS A 113 -9.94 12.10 -5.50
CA LYS A 113 -9.82 11.94 -6.95
C LYS A 113 -10.30 10.56 -7.42
N MET A 114 -10.18 9.53 -6.59
CA MET A 114 -10.63 8.18 -6.90
C MET A 114 -12.12 8.14 -7.25
N ARG A 115 -12.97 8.94 -6.58
CA ARG A 115 -14.41 9.06 -6.89
C ARG A 115 -14.68 9.65 -8.27
N THR A 116 -13.78 10.49 -8.78
CA THR A 116 -13.89 11.03 -10.15
C THR A 116 -13.55 9.96 -11.19
N THR A 117 -12.53 9.14 -10.92
CA THR A 117 -12.13 8.05 -11.81
C THR A 117 -13.11 6.87 -11.74
N CYS A 118 -13.69 6.61 -10.57
CA CYS A 118 -14.65 5.54 -10.33
C CYS A 118 -16.01 6.14 -9.93
N PRO A 119 -16.86 6.59 -10.86
CA PRO A 119 -18.13 7.26 -10.56
C PRO A 119 -19.14 6.37 -9.81
N ARG A 120 -18.96 5.05 -9.86
CA ARG A 120 -19.73 4.09 -9.07
C ARG A 120 -19.00 3.59 -7.82
N MET A 121 -18.07 4.40 -7.29
CA MET A 121 -17.36 4.13 -6.05
C MET A 121 -18.34 4.19 -4.88
N GLY A 122 -18.51 3.08 -4.20
CA GLY A 122 -19.26 2.98 -2.95
C GLY A 122 -18.42 3.48 -1.77
N GLU A 123 -18.15 2.58 -0.84
CA GLU A 123 -17.38 2.90 0.36
C GLU A 123 -15.90 3.14 0.06
N ILE A 124 -15.34 4.12 0.74
CA ILE A 124 -13.91 4.32 0.92
C ILE A 124 -13.65 4.24 2.42
N ALA A 125 -13.03 3.17 2.88
CA ALA A 125 -12.83 2.91 4.31
C ALA A 125 -11.35 2.78 4.66
N LEU A 126 -10.97 3.38 5.79
CA LEU A 126 -9.68 3.15 6.42
C LEU A 126 -9.91 2.34 7.70
N ILE A 127 -9.39 1.12 7.72
CA ILE A 127 -9.62 0.14 8.78
C ILE A 127 -8.68 0.43 9.96
N PRO A 128 -9.21 0.77 11.15
CA PRO A 128 -8.37 1.02 12.32
C PRO A 128 -7.58 -0.23 12.73
N GLY A 129 -6.37 0.00 13.26
CA GLY A 129 -5.50 -1.08 13.75
C GLY A 129 -4.85 -1.90 12.66
N ALA A 130 -4.88 -1.44 11.41
CA ALA A 130 -4.18 -2.04 10.29
C ALA A 130 -3.27 -1.02 9.58
N GLY A 131 -2.15 -1.50 9.08
CA GLY A 131 -1.26 -0.81 8.16
C GLY A 131 -1.41 -1.29 6.72
N HIS A 132 -0.29 -1.51 6.05
CA HIS A 132 -0.25 -1.86 4.64
C HIS A 132 -0.84 -3.24 4.32
N TRP A 133 -0.71 -4.19 5.23
CA TRP A 133 -1.17 -5.57 5.04
C TRP A 133 -2.56 -5.80 5.64
N VAL A 134 -3.51 -4.93 5.32
CA VAL A 134 -4.84 -4.90 5.92
C VAL A 134 -5.55 -6.26 5.94
N GLN A 135 -5.37 -7.06 4.89
CA GLN A 135 -5.95 -8.41 4.78
C GLN A 135 -5.34 -9.42 5.78
N GLN A 136 -4.12 -9.18 6.24
CA GLN A 136 -3.45 -10.00 7.24
C GLN A 136 -3.61 -9.43 8.65
N GLU A 137 -3.58 -8.10 8.76
CA GLU A 137 -3.66 -7.39 10.03
C GLU A 137 -5.10 -7.33 10.59
N GLN A 138 -6.11 -7.24 9.70
CA GLN A 138 -7.54 -7.21 10.04
C GLN A 138 -8.36 -8.10 9.09
N PRO A 139 -8.15 -9.43 9.11
CA PRO A 139 -8.77 -10.35 8.14
C PRO A 139 -10.29 -10.38 8.24
N GLU A 140 -10.85 -10.32 9.46
CA GLU A 140 -12.31 -10.35 9.67
C GLU A 140 -12.99 -9.12 9.06
N ALA A 141 -12.43 -7.92 9.30
CA ALA A 141 -12.95 -6.67 8.74
C ALA A 141 -12.84 -6.68 7.21
N THR A 142 -11.72 -7.15 6.68
CA THR A 142 -11.47 -7.28 5.25
C THR A 142 -12.51 -8.20 4.58
N VAL A 143 -12.72 -9.39 5.15
CA VAL A 143 -13.70 -10.36 4.64
C VAL A 143 -15.12 -9.80 4.72
N ALA A 144 -15.50 -9.17 5.84
CA ALA A 144 -16.82 -8.58 5.99
C ALA A 144 -17.09 -7.49 4.92
N MET A 145 -16.13 -6.61 4.66
CA MET A 145 -16.26 -5.59 3.61
C MET A 145 -16.43 -6.20 2.21
N LEU A 146 -15.63 -7.22 1.89
CA LEU A 146 -15.73 -7.91 0.60
C LEU A 146 -17.07 -8.60 0.41
N LEU A 147 -17.56 -9.33 1.45
CA LEU A 147 -18.85 -10.01 1.40
C LEU A 147 -20.00 -9.02 1.27
N ASN A 148 -19.98 -7.92 2.01
CA ASN A 148 -21.00 -6.87 1.92
C ASN A 148 -21.04 -6.25 0.52
N PHE A 149 -19.89 -5.96 -0.06
CA PHE A 149 -19.78 -5.43 -1.42
C PHE A 149 -20.35 -6.41 -2.47
N LEU A 150 -19.98 -7.68 -2.38
CA LEU A 150 -20.47 -8.71 -3.31
C LEU A 150 -21.98 -8.97 -3.17
N ALA A 151 -22.53 -8.82 -1.97
CA ALA A 151 -23.96 -9.00 -1.74
C ALA A 151 -24.81 -7.80 -2.22
N ALA A 152 -24.20 -6.62 -2.40
CA ALA A 152 -24.88 -5.40 -2.84
C ALA A 152 -24.89 -5.24 -4.38
N GLY A 153 -24.13 -6.02 -5.11
CA GLY A 153 -24.01 -6.01 -6.58
C GLY A 153 -24.78 -7.15 -7.21
#